data_83d2b90e32fb7d4518bec3f83249ee41
#
_entry.id   83d2b90e32fb7d4518bec3f83249ee41
#
_cell.length_a   1.000
_cell.length_b   1.000
_cell.length_c   1.000
_cell.angle_alpha   90.00
_cell.angle_beta   90.00
_cell.angle_gamma   90.00
#
_symmetry.space_group_name_H-M   'P 1'
#
loop_
_entity.id
_entity.type
_entity.pdbx_description
1 polymer ?
#
loop_
_entity_poly.entity_id
_entity_poly.type
_entity_poly.pdbx_seq_one_letter_code
_entity_poly.pdbx_strand_id
1 'polypeptide(L)'
;MACVEPIREIDKINLIKQILKKNGSRNYLLFVMGINCGLRISDILKLKISDVKDKNYIELVEQKTKKSKKILITNSYKKDLEEYIYYKKPNEWLFPSQKGNKPISRVQAYRIICNACSAVGITASIGTHTLRKTFGYHFYNKTKDIALLQNMLNHSAPSITMRYVGINQDIIDANLKEFAL
;
A
#
# COMPACT_ATOMS: atom_id res chain seq x y z
N MET A 1 19.99 -5.31 -5.61
CA MET A 1 18.76 -5.66 -4.85
C MET A 1 17.69 -6.07 -5.85
N ALA A 2 17.06 -7.23 -5.66
CA ALA A 2 15.94 -7.62 -6.52
C ALA A 2 14.82 -6.58 -6.44
N CYS A 3 14.26 -6.21 -7.59
CA CYS A 3 13.14 -5.28 -7.65
C CYS A 3 11.90 -6.01 -7.14
N VAL A 4 11.25 -5.50 -6.10
CA VAL A 4 10.00 -6.09 -5.61
C VAL A 4 8.87 -5.86 -6.62
N GLU A 5 7.91 -6.78 -6.68
CA GLU A 5 6.80 -6.75 -7.62
C GLU A 5 5.47 -6.31 -6.98
N PRO A 6 4.53 -5.74 -7.76
CA PRO A 6 3.16 -5.54 -7.33
C PRO A 6 2.40 -6.87 -7.24
N ILE A 7 1.37 -6.94 -6.42
CA ILE A 7 0.39 -8.03 -6.44
C ILE A 7 -0.63 -7.71 -7.54
N ARG A 8 -0.61 -8.44 -8.64
CA ARG A 8 -1.43 -8.16 -9.83
C ARG A 8 -2.81 -8.81 -9.77
N GLU A 9 -2.89 -10.01 -9.20
CA GLU A 9 -4.11 -10.82 -9.15
C GLU A 9 -5.04 -10.37 -8.01
N ILE A 10 -6.24 -9.93 -8.37
CA ILE A 10 -7.25 -9.47 -7.40
C ILE A 10 -7.65 -10.60 -6.44
N ASP A 11 -7.75 -11.84 -6.94
CA ASP A 11 -8.12 -12.99 -6.11
C ASP A 11 -7.08 -13.24 -5.02
N LYS A 12 -5.79 -13.14 -5.32
CA LYS A 12 -4.72 -13.24 -4.32
C LYS A 12 -4.79 -12.09 -3.30
N ILE A 13 -5.10 -10.86 -3.74
CA ILE A 13 -5.33 -9.73 -2.80
C ILE A 13 -6.48 -10.06 -1.85
N ASN A 14 -7.58 -10.62 -2.35
CA ASN A 14 -8.73 -10.97 -1.52
C ASN A 14 -8.41 -12.11 -0.54
N LEU A 15 -7.67 -13.13 -0.96
CA LEU A 15 -7.20 -14.20 -0.08
C LEU A 15 -6.27 -13.67 1.02
N ILE A 16 -5.33 -12.78 0.68
CA ILE A 16 -4.45 -12.12 1.67
C ILE A 16 -5.28 -11.33 2.70
N LYS A 17 -6.28 -10.58 2.24
CA LYS A 17 -7.19 -9.85 3.15
C LYS A 17 -7.89 -10.81 4.12
N GLN A 18 -8.40 -11.94 3.64
CA GLN A 18 -9.06 -12.94 4.48
C GLN A 18 -8.11 -13.54 5.53
N ILE A 19 -6.90 -13.94 5.11
CA ILE A 19 -5.86 -14.49 6.01
C ILE A 19 -5.49 -13.47 7.08
N LEU A 20 -5.22 -12.23 6.67
CA LEU A 20 -4.80 -11.18 7.60
C LEU A 20 -5.93 -10.77 8.55
N LYS A 21 -7.20 -10.77 8.10
CA LYS A 21 -8.36 -10.46 8.95
C LYS A 21 -8.56 -11.52 10.05
N LYS A 22 -8.33 -12.80 9.73
CA LYS A 22 -8.34 -13.89 10.73
C LYS A 22 -7.21 -13.77 11.76
N ASN A 23 -6.05 -13.22 11.34
CA ASN A 23 -4.85 -13.10 12.17
C ASN A 23 -4.77 -11.77 12.96
N GLY A 24 -5.76 -10.89 12.83
CA GLY A 24 -5.87 -9.66 13.61
C GLY A 24 -6.00 -8.37 12.78
N SER A 25 -6.85 -7.49 13.27
CA SER A 25 -7.28 -6.26 12.58
C SER A 25 -6.12 -5.32 12.24
N ARG A 26 -5.06 -5.24 13.09
CA ARG A 26 -3.89 -4.39 12.84
C ARG A 26 -3.17 -4.75 11.54
N ASN A 27 -2.85 -6.03 11.34
CA ASN A 27 -2.11 -6.50 10.18
C ASN A 27 -2.95 -6.41 8.91
N TYR A 28 -4.23 -6.72 9.02
CA TYR A 28 -5.21 -6.54 7.96
C TYR A 28 -5.27 -5.08 7.51
N LEU A 29 -5.47 -4.15 8.45
CA LEU A 29 -5.57 -2.72 8.15
C LEU A 29 -4.27 -2.17 7.53
N LEU A 30 -3.10 -2.61 8.03
CA LEU A 30 -1.80 -2.25 7.44
C LEU A 30 -1.73 -2.61 5.95
N PHE A 31 -2.16 -3.81 5.61
CA PHE A 31 -2.18 -4.29 4.22
C PHE A 31 -3.17 -3.48 3.38
N VAL A 32 -4.41 -3.36 3.85
CA VAL A 32 -5.48 -2.67 3.10
C VAL A 32 -5.15 -1.19 2.89
N MET A 33 -4.68 -0.48 3.92
CA MET A 33 -4.20 0.89 3.76
C MET A 33 -3.03 0.96 2.79
N GLY A 34 -2.06 0.05 2.91
CA GLY A 34 -0.89 0.05 2.05
C GLY A 34 -1.20 -0.05 0.56
N ILE A 35 -2.20 -0.85 0.19
CA ILE A 35 -2.62 -1.03 -1.21
C ILE A 35 -3.66 -0.01 -1.69
N ASN A 36 -4.21 0.85 -0.81
CA ASN A 36 -5.23 1.83 -1.18
C ASN A 36 -4.79 3.29 -1.06
N CYS A 37 -3.76 3.60 -0.26
CA CYS A 37 -3.33 4.99 -0.06
C CYS A 37 -2.06 5.39 -0.81
N GLY A 38 -1.33 4.43 -1.37
CA GLY A 38 -0.10 4.69 -2.11
C GLY A 38 1.03 5.33 -1.29
N LEU A 39 0.96 5.34 0.04
CA LEU A 39 2.00 5.83 0.93
C LEU A 39 3.20 4.87 1.01
N ARG A 40 4.37 5.41 1.36
CA ARG A 40 5.49 4.55 1.75
C ARG A 40 5.22 3.92 3.10
N ILE A 41 5.67 2.69 3.30
CA ILE A 41 5.48 1.97 4.57
C ILE A 41 6.02 2.77 5.76
N SER A 42 7.14 3.48 5.60
CA SER A 42 7.71 4.34 6.65
C SER A 42 6.77 5.45 7.10
N ASP A 43 5.95 5.97 6.18
CA ASP A 43 5.01 7.04 6.47
C ASP A 43 3.73 6.46 7.09
N ILE A 44 3.26 5.31 6.60
CA ILE A 44 2.12 4.58 7.20
C ILE A 44 2.39 4.20 8.66
N LEU A 45 3.58 3.69 8.95
CA LEU A 45 3.94 3.21 10.29
C LEU A 45 4.06 4.33 11.34
N LYS A 46 4.20 5.59 10.90
CA LYS A 46 4.28 6.75 11.81
C LYS A 46 2.93 7.40 12.11
N LEU A 47 1.85 6.90 11.49
CA LEU A 47 0.53 7.43 11.77
C LEU A 47 0.09 7.12 13.20
N LYS A 48 -0.51 8.12 13.83
CA LYS A 48 -1.23 8.00 15.10
C LYS A 48 -2.73 7.90 14.85
N ILE A 49 -3.45 7.54 15.88
CA ILE A 49 -4.92 7.51 15.83
C ILE A 49 -5.47 8.91 15.50
N SER A 50 -4.88 9.97 16.07
CA SER A 50 -5.25 11.37 15.78
C SER A 50 -5.10 11.77 14.31
N ASP A 51 -4.30 11.06 13.53
CA ASP A 51 -4.10 11.39 12.11
C ASP A 51 -5.21 10.86 11.21
N VAL A 52 -6.06 9.96 11.73
CA VAL A 52 -7.10 9.26 10.95
C VAL A 52 -8.49 9.34 11.59
N LYS A 53 -8.59 9.49 12.92
CA LYS A 53 -9.87 9.49 13.65
C LYS A 53 -10.70 10.70 13.30
N ASP A 54 -11.95 10.48 12.94
CA ASP A 54 -12.94 11.50 12.55
C ASP A 54 -12.49 12.39 11.37
N LYS A 55 -11.63 11.84 10.49
CA LYS A 55 -11.09 12.54 9.32
C LYS A 55 -11.50 11.88 8.02
N ASN A 56 -11.64 12.69 6.98
CA ASN A 56 -11.81 12.22 5.60
C ASN A 56 -10.49 12.13 4.84
N TYR A 57 -9.41 12.71 5.38
CA TYR A 57 -8.09 12.74 4.75
C TYR A 57 -7.00 12.44 5.75
N ILE A 58 -5.99 11.72 5.30
CA ILE A 58 -4.69 11.62 5.99
C ILE A 58 -3.82 12.75 5.46
N GLU A 59 -3.36 13.63 6.36
CA GLU A 59 -2.44 14.72 6.03
C GLU A 59 -1.11 14.49 6.74
N LEU A 60 -0.03 14.45 5.99
CA LEU A 60 1.31 14.19 6.51
C LEU A 60 2.41 14.84 5.68
N VAL A 61 3.61 14.94 6.26
CA VAL A 61 4.84 15.28 5.54
C VAL A 61 5.63 14.01 5.30
N GLU A 62 5.86 13.66 4.04
CA GLU A 62 6.60 12.46 3.67
C GLU A 62 8.05 12.52 4.19
N GLN A 63 8.54 11.44 4.81
CA GLN A 63 9.88 11.40 5.40
C GLN A 63 10.99 11.57 4.38
N LYS A 64 10.84 10.95 3.19
CA LYS A 64 11.88 10.93 2.16
C LYS A 64 11.92 12.22 1.36
N THR A 65 10.78 12.77 0.98
CA THR A 65 10.69 13.92 0.05
C THR A 65 10.48 15.25 0.75
N LYS A 66 10.12 15.22 2.04
CA LYS A 66 9.73 16.40 2.86
C LYS A 66 8.56 17.21 2.28
N LYS A 67 7.80 16.61 1.35
CA LYS A 67 6.62 17.24 0.77
C LYS A 67 5.37 16.91 1.59
N SER A 68 4.49 17.88 1.74
CA SER A 68 3.15 17.68 2.29
C SER A 68 2.33 16.79 1.38
N LYS A 69 1.51 15.93 1.97
CA LYS A 69 0.64 15.03 1.25
C LYS A 69 -0.71 14.93 1.94
N LYS A 70 -1.77 14.98 1.13
CA LYS A 70 -3.16 14.81 1.54
C LYS A 70 -3.75 13.63 0.78
N ILE A 71 -4.30 12.65 1.48
CA ILE A 71 -4.79 11.39 0.92
C ILE A 71 -6.18 11.12 1.44
N LEU A 72 -7.12 10.89 0.54
CA LEU A 72 -8.50 10.54 0.89
C LEU A 72 -8.55 9.18 1.61
N ILE A 73 -9.25 9.13 2.73
CA ILE A 73 -9.65 7.89 3.38
C ILE A 73 -10.86 7.35 2.61
N THR A 74 -10.61 6.36 1.76
CA THR A 74 -11.64 5.83 0.86
C THR A 74 -12.57 4.86 1.57
N ASN A 75 -13.80 4.73 1.08
CA ASN A 75 -14.80 3.79 1.62
C ASN A 75 -14.33 2.34 1.61
N SER A 76 -13.33 2.00 0.77
CA SER A 76 -12.76 0.66 0.68
C SER A 76 -12.15 0.13 1.99
N TYR A 77 -11.76 1.03 2.90
CA TYR A 77 -11.20 0.66 4.20
C TYR A 77 -11.66 1.55 5.37
N LYS A 78 -12.50 2.56 5.11
CA LYS A 78 -12.95 3.51 6.14
C LYS A 78 -13.66 2.79 7.29
N LYS A 79 -14.58 1.89 6.98
CA LYS A 79 -15.32 1.11 7.99
C LYS A 79 -14.38 0.25 8.83
N ASP A 80 -13.47 -0.51 8.20
CA ASP A 80 -12.49 -1.35 8.93
C ASP A 80 -11.55 -0.50 9.80
N LEU A 81 -11.19 0.71 9.34
CA LEU A 81 -10.39 1.67 10.10
C LEU A 81 -11.16 2.16 11.34
N GLU A 82 -12.40 2.61 11.19
CA GLU A 82 -13.25 3.10 12.27
C GLU A 82 -13.48 2.03 13.34
N GLU A 83 -13.80 0.80 12.93
CA GLU A 83 -13.94 -0.35 13.84
C GLU A 83 -12.63 -0.62 14.61
N TYR A 84 -11.49 -0.58 13.92
CA TYR A 84 -10.18 -0.85 14.53
C TYR A 84 -9.76 0.21 15.55
N ILE A 85 -10.10 1.50 15.32
CA ILE A 85 -9.67 2.61 16.18
C ILE A 85 -10.69 2.99 17.25
N TYR A 86 -11.87 2.37 17.28
CA TYR A 86 -13.03 2.80 18.09
C TYR A 86 -12.67 3.06 19.57
N TYR A 87 -11.95 2.13 20.22
CA TYR A 87 -11.56 2.25 21.63
C TYR A 87 -10.14 2.82 21.83
N LYS A 88 -9.47 3.29 20.77
CA LYS A 88 -8.09 3.76 20.86
C LYS A 88 -8.00 5.24 21.17
N LYS A 89 -6.94 5.62 21.92
CA LYS A 89 -6.67 7.01 22.29
C LYS A 89 -5.97 7.75 21.14
N PRO A 90 -6.19 9.07 20.97
CA PRO A 90 -5.63 9.86 19.87
C PRO A 90 -4.10 9.82 19.77
N ASN A 91 -3.39 9.72 20.88
CA ASN A 91 -1.93 9.70 20.94
C ASN A 91 -1.30 8.31 20.68
N GLU A 92 -2.09 7.25 20.61
CA GLU A 92 -1.60 5.91 20.28
C GLU A 92 -1.15 5.82 18.82
N TRP A 93 -0.19 4.92 18.58
CA TRP A 93 0.21 4.57 17.22
C TRP A 93 -0.90 3.80 16.51
N LEU A 94 -1.14 4.10 15.23
CA LEU A 94 -2.12 3.36 14.43
C LEU A 94 -1.72 1.88 14.29
N PHE A 95 -0.41 1.61 14.19
CA PHE A 95 0.16 0.27 14.10
C PHE A 95 1.12 -0.02 15.25
N PRO A 96 0.61 -0.19 16.49
CA PRO A 96 1.46 -0.34 17.67
C PRO A 96 2.24 -1.66 17.65
N SER A 97 3.45 -1.62 18.18
CA SER A 97 4.23 -2.82 18.51
C SER A 97 3.70 -3.46 19.78
N GLN A 98 3.83 -4.79 19.89
CA GLN A 98 3.59 -5.48 21.16
C GLN A 98 4.69 -5.21 22.19
N LYS A 99 5.85 -4.69 21.75
CA LYS A 99 7.01 -4.40 22.62
C LYS A 99 7.22 -2.89 22.71
N GLY A 100 6.86 -2.32 23.85
CA GLY A 100 7.06 -0.91 24.18
C GLY A 100 6.10 0.05 23.43
N ASN A 101 6.14 1.32 23.81
CA ASN A 101 5.29 2.37 23.24
C ASN A 101 5.87 2.93 21.93
N LYS A 102 5.91 2.09 20.89
CA LYS A 102 6.40 2.44 19.54
C LYS A 102 5.61 1.71 18.47
N PRO A 103 5.62 2.19 17.21
CA PRO A 103 4.98 1.46 16.11
C PRO A 103 5.78 0.19 15.77
N ILE A 104 5.15 -0.73 15.02
CA ILE A 104 5.88 -1.87 14.46
C ILE A 104 7.00 -1.38 13.54
N SER A 105 8.10 -2.13 13.52
CA SER A 105 9.24 -1.80 12.67
C SER A 105 8.97 -2.13 11.19
N ARG A 106 9.77 -1.53 10.30
CA ARG A 106 9.75 -1.88 8.86
C ARG A 106 10.03 -3.38 8.64
N VAL A 107 10.88 -3.97 9.45
CA VAL A 107 11.19 -5.41 9.39
C VAL A 107 9.97 -6.24 9.77
N GLN A 108 9.24 -5.82 10.81
CA GLN A 108 8.00 -6.50 11.20
C GLN A 108 6.92 -6.38 10.11
N ALA A 109 6.73 -5.18 9.54
CA ALA A 109 5.82 -4.97 8.42
C ALA A 109 6.21 -5.84 7.20
N TYR A 110 7.51 -5.91 6.87
CA TYR A 110 8.03 -6.78 5.83
C TYR A 110 7.64 -8.25 6.07
N ARG A 111 7.89 -8.77 7.27
CA ARG A 111 7.55 -10.17 7.62
C ARG A 111 6.05 -10.44 7.49
N ILE A 112 5.20 -9.53 7.96
CA ILE A 112 3.74 -9.66 7.85
C ILE A 112 3.32 -9.78 6.38
N ILE A 113 3.84 -8.91 5.51
CA ILE A 113 3.49 -8.87 4.09
C ILE A 113 4.01 -10.13 3.38
N CYS A 114 5.28 -10.48 3.58
CA CYS A 114 5.88 -11.65 2.94
C CYS A 114 5.18 -12.95 3.34
N ASN A 115 4.90 -13.15 4.64
CA ASN A 115 4.21 -14.35 5.12
C ASN A 115 2.80 -14.45 4.51
N ALA A 116 2.06 -13.35 4.44
CA ALA A 116 0.73 -13.34 3.85
C ALA A 116 0.75 -13.63 2.35
N CYS A 117 1.73 -13.10 1.61
CA CYS A 117 1.92 -13.37 0.18
C CYS A 117 2.32 -14.82 -0.07
N SER A 118 3.26 -15.35 0.72
CA SER A 118 3.69 -16.75 0.64
C SER A 118 2.53 -17.72 0.89
N ALA A 119 1.66 -17.42 1.87
CA ALA A 119 0.50 -18.24 2.22
C ALA A 119 -0.51 -18.39 1.08
N VAL A 120 -0.52 -17.48 0.08
CA VAL A 120 -1.36 -17.55 -1.11
C VAL A 120 -0.59 -17.93 -2.37
N GLY A 121 0.63 -18.48 -2.21
CA GLY A 121 1.44 -18.99 -3.31
C GLY A 121 2.03 -17.91 -4.22
N ILE A 122 2.27 -16.69 -3.71
CA ILE A 122 3.01 -15.68 -4.47
C ILE A 122 4.51 -15.97 -4.33
N THR A 123 5.16 -16.28 -5.45
CA THR A 123 6.59 -16.57 -5.55
C THR A 123 7.45 -15.38 -5.99
N ALA A 124 6.80 -14.31 -6.47
CA ALA A 124 7.47 -13.08 -6.89
C ALA A 124 8.20 -12.40 -5.72
N SER A 125 9.20 -11.57 -6.04
CA SER A 125 9.93 -10.80 -5.04
C SER A 125 9.01 -9.81 -4.32
N ILE A 126 8.75 -10.07 -3.04
CA ILE A 126 7.83 -9.27 -2.20
C ILE A 126 8.61 -8.49 -1.14
N GLY A 127 8.13 -7.28 -0.86
CA GLY A 127 8.70 -6.42 0.18
C GLY A 127 7.76 -5.29 0.59
N THR A 128 8.27 -4.38 1.41
CA THR A 128 7.45 -3.26 1.92
C THR A 128 7.01 -2.28 0.82
N HIS A 129 7.73 -2.21 -0.29
CA HIS A 129 7.34 -1.42 -1.46
C HIS A 129 6.27 -2.09 -2.33
N THR A 130 6.06 -3.40 -2.18
CA THR A 130 5.02 -4.15 -2.91
C THR A 130 3.63 -3.53 -2.73
N LEU A 131 3.27 -3.12 -1.50
CA LEU A 131 1.95 -2.50 -1.26
C LEU A 131 1.74 -1.23 -2.10
N ARG A 132 2.72 -0.35 -2.10
CA ARG A 132 2.67 0.90 -2.87
C ARG A 132 2.74 0.64 -4.38
N LYS A 133 3.49 -0.38 -4.82
CA LYS A 133 3.50 -0.81 -6.23
C LYS A 133 2.15 -1.40 -6.64
N THR A 134 1.54 -2.20 -5.77
CA THR A 134 0.18 -2.75 -5.98
C THR A 134 -0.84 -1.62 -6.16
N PHE A 135 -0.81 -0.60 -5.27
CA PHE A 135 -1.63 0.60 -5.47
C PHE A 135 -1.41 1.21 -6.86
N GLY A 136 -0.16 1.49 -7.22
CA GLY A 136 0.17 2.14 -8.49
C GLY A 136 -0.25 1.32 -9.70
N TYR A 137 -0.03 0.01 -9.68
CA TYR A 137 -0.43 -0.91 -10.75
C TYR A 137 -1.94 -0.90 -10.98
N HIS A 138 -2.74 -1.11 -9.93
CA HIS A 138 -4.20 -1.15 -10.06
C HIS A 138 -4.80 0.22 -10.34
N PHE A 139 -4.23 1.29 -9.76
CA PHE A 139 -4.65 2.66 -10.06
C PHE A 139 -4.47 2.98 -11.54
N TYR A 140 -3.27 2.73 -12.09
CA TYR A 140 -3.02 2.97 -13.51
C TYR A 140 -3.91 2.10 -14.41
N ASN A 141 -4.07 0.81 -14.10
CA ASN A 141 -4.93 -0.07 -14.90
C ASN A 141 -6.37 0.43 -14.96
N LYS A 142 -6.84 1.06 -13.89
CA LYS A 142 -8.20 1.61 -13.83
C LYS A 142 -8.33 2.98 -14.51
N THR A 143 -7.34 3.86 -14.36
CA THR A 143 -7.45 5.26 -14.82
C THR A 143 -6.75 5.52 -16.14
N LYS A 144 -5.73 4.71 -16.49
CA LYS A 144 -4.79 4.91 -17.60
C LYS A 144 -4.06 6.26 -17.58
N ASP A 145 -4.14 7.00 -16.46
CA ASP A 145 -3.53 8.32 -16.28
C ASP A 145 -2.21 8.21 -15.52
N ILE A 146 -1.11 8.20 -16.28
CA ILE A 146 0.24 8.12 -15.72
C ILE A 146 0.69 9.44 -15.07
N ALA A 147 0.19 10.58 -15.56
CA ALA A 147 0.55 11.89 -15.02
C ALA A 147 -0.06 12.09 -13.63
N LEU A 148 -1.33 11.69 -13.46
CA LEU A 148 -1.99 11.70 -12.16
C LEU A 148 -1.28 10.75 -11.19
N LEU A 149 -0.96 9.52 -11.61
CA LEU A 149 -0.25 8.55 -10.76
C LEU A 149 1.15 9.05 -10.39
N GLN A 150 1.88 9.68 -11.31
CA GLN A 150 3.19 10.30 -11.05
C GLN A 150 3.08 11.33 -9.93
N ASN A 151 2.10 12.22 -9.99
CA ASN A 151 1.84 13.23 -8.96
C ASN A 151 1.49 12.57 -7.63
N MET A 152 0.61 11.57 -7.63
CA MET A 152 0.23 10.82 -6.43
C MET A 152 1.42 10.10 -5.78
N LEU A 153 2.37 9.62 -6.57
CA LEU A 153 3.56 8.95 -6.05
C LEU A 153 4.74 9.91 -5.81
N ASN A 154 4.61 11.22 -6.11
CA ASN A 154 5.69 12.19 -6.04
C ASN A 154 6.96 11.73 -6.80
N HIS A 155 6.80 11.20 -8.00
CA HIS A 155 7.89 10.81 -8.86
C HIS A 155 8.28 11.99 -9.78
N SER A 156 9.56 12.10 -10.12
CA SER A 156 10.08 13.22 -10.92
C SER A 156 9.77 13.12 -12.41
N ALA A 157 9.42 11.92 -12.91
CA ALA A 157 9.07 11.71 -14.32
C ALA A 157 8.08 10.56 -14.51
N PRO A 158 7.24 10.58 -15.57
CA PRO A 158 6.32 9.49 -15.90
C PRO A 158 7.04 8.15 -16.13
N SER A 159 8.19 8.16 -16.79
CA SER A 159 9.01 6.96 -17.05
C SER A 159 9.47 6.26 -15.78
N ILE A 160 9.74 7.02 -14.72
CA ILE A 160 10.07 6.47 -13.38
C ILE A 160 8.83 5.77 -12.81
N THR A 161 7.65 6.37 -12.97
CA THR A 161 6.40 5.80 -12.48
C THR A 161 6.06 4.51 -13.21
N MET A 162 6.14 4.48 -14.53
CA MET A 162 5.91 3.30 -15.36
C MET A 162 6.81 2.13 -14.94
N ARG A 163 8.12 2.39 -14.88
CA ARG A 163 9.10 1.40 -14.43
C ARG A 163 8.84 0.94 -12.99
N TYR A 164 8.49 1.89 -12.11
CA TYR A 164 8.26 1.60 -10.69
C TYR A 164 7.11 0.62 -10.48
N VAL A 165 6.01 0.76 -11.22
CA VAL A 165 4.82 -0.11 -11.07
C VAL A 165 4.88 -1.35 -11.95
N GLY A 166 5.90 -1.51 -12.79
CA GLY A 166 6.10 -2.70 -13.63
C GLY A 166 5.12 -2.79 -14.82
N ILE A 167 4.63 -1.65 -15.31
CA ILE A 167 3.62 -1.60 -16.38
C ILE A 167 4.25 -1.61 -17.78
N ASN A 168 5.50 -1.18 -17.92
CA ASN A 168 6.13 -1.09 -19.23
C ASN A 168 6.09 -2.42 -20.01
N GLN A 169 6.43 -3.53 -19.34
CA GLN A 169 6.43 -4.83 -19.99
C GLN A 169 5.01 -5.29 -20.32
N ASP A 170 4.06 -5.12 -19.39
CA ASP A 170 2.66 -5.50 -19.61
C ASP A 170 2.04 -4.76 -20.81
N ILE A 171 2.38 -3.47 -20.99
CA ILE A 171 1.93 -2.68 -22.15
C ILE A 171 2.59 -3.18 -23.44
N ILE A 172 3.90 -3.43 -23.41
CA ILE A 172 4.62 -3.97 -24.56
C ILE A 172 4.01 -5.31 -24.98
N ASP A 173 3.82 -6.23 -24.04
CA ASP A 173 3.27 -7.56 -24.29
C ASP A 173 1.83 -7.51 -24.82
N ALA A 174 0.99 -6.62 -24.26
CA ALA A 174 -0.38 -6.42 -24.73
C ALA A 174 -0.41 -5.90 -26.18
N ASN A 175 0.38 -4.84 -26.46
CA ASN A 175 0.44 -4.28 -27.81
C ASN A 175 1.03 -5.28 -28.83
N LEU A 176 2.04 -6.07 -28.44
CA LEU A 176 2.59 -7.10 -29.33
C LEU A 176 1.59 -8.21 -29.64
N LYS A 177 0.73 -8.58 -28.70
CA LYS A 177 -0.33 -9.58 -28.94
C LYS A 177 -1.40 -9.11 -29.91
N GLU A 178 -1.68 -7.80 -29.92
CA GLU A 178 -2.63 -7.19 -30.85
C GLU A 178 -2.00 -6.78 -32.18
N PHE A 179 -0.67 -6.71 -32.23
CA PHE A 179 0.08 -6.36 -33.44
C PHE A 179 0.30 -7.61 -34.31
N ALA A 180 -0.62 -7.85 -35.25
CA ALA A 180 -0.47 -8.86 -36.30
C ALA A 180 -0.21 -8.13 -37.64
N LEU A 181 0.89 -8.47 -38.34
CA LEU A 181 1.13 -8.07 -39.72
C LEU A 181 0.51 -9.10 -40.67
#